data_d287d9264e9fcb3855fdc67ef5a80428
#
_entry.id   d287d9264e9fcb3855fdc67ef5a80428
#
_cell.length_a   1.000
_cell.length_b   1.000
_cell.length_c   1.000
_cell.angle_alpha   90.00
_cell.angle_beta   90.00
_cell.angle_gamma   90.00
#
_symmetry.space_group_name_H-M   'P 1'
#
loop_
_entity.id
_entity.type
_entity.pdbx_description
1 polymer ?
#
loop_
_entity_poly.entity_id
_entity_poly.type
_entity_poly.pdbx_seq_one_letter_code
_entity_poly.pdbx_strand_id
1 'polypeptide(L)'
;MYLTRNNSFPPRPKAALRRLAAVAALLLLSLTFVARAQDFAAPQAPPQPPAPIKGEEDPGYFEVREARTQLKDGVYFLDALIEYRLSSEARSALQSGLPLTIRVEVDLLRHRRFWFDGEDAVLHQRYQLEYHALSERFTVQNLNSGDQTSFSSLHGALDWLGHVDHLPLIDAALIEPGHEYYLRMRSVLDAEKLPGPLRLIAFWRRDWSLGSDWYRWQLQGG
;
A
#
# COMPACT_ATOMS: atom_id res chain seq x y z
N MET A 1 -58.47 12.72 93.67
CA MET A 1 -59.67 13.50 93.83
C MET A 1 -59.60 14.75 92.93
N TYR A 2 -60.54 14.88 91.96
CA TYR A 2 -60.85 15.96 91.02
C TYR A 2 -59.87 16.30 89.94
N LEU A 3 -60.12 15.80 88.77
CA LEU A 3 -60.46 16.32 87.45
C LEU A 3 -60.47 17.85 87.30
N THR A 4 -59.78 18.35 86.30
CA THR A 4 -60.37 19.38 85.41
C THR A 4 -59.72 19.33 84.01
N ARG A 5 -60.59 19.13 83.06
CA ARG A 5 -60.36 19.08 81.60
C ARG A 5 -60.30 20.50 81.11
N ASN A 6 -59.29 20.86 80.45
CA ASN A 6 -59.26 22.13 79.71
C ASN A 6 -59.06 21.88 78.21
N ASN A 7 -60.13 22.20 77.50
CA ASN A 7 -60.26 22.08 76.03
C ASN A 7 -59.87 23.41 75.44
N SER A 8 -58.78 23.50 74.75
CA SER A 8 -58.48 24.65 73.95
C SER A 8 -58.06 24.19 72.54
N PHE A 9 -58.96 24.48 71.59
CA PHE A 9 -58.73 24.28 70.20
C PHE A 9 -57.66 25.29 69.66
N PRO A 10 -56.71 24.84 68.85
CA PRO A 10 -55.78 25.76 68.18
C PRO A 10 -56.42 26.42 66.93
N PRO A 11 -56.09 27.64 66.65
CA PRO A 11 -56.61 28.37 65.50
C PRO A 11 -56.06 27.83 64.19
N ARG A 12 -56.87 27.76 63.19
CA ARG A 12 -56.52 27.31 61.81
C ARG A 12 -55.48 28.22 61.16
N PRO A 13 -54.41 27.66 60.59
CA PRO A 13 -53.35 28.44 59.97
C PRO A 13 -53.73 28.83 58.53
N LYS A 14 -54.37 29.97 58.34
CA LYS A 14 -54.58 30.59 56.99
C LYS A 14 -53.26 31.00 56.35
N ALA A 15 -52.18 31.01 57.09
CA ALA A 15 -50.84 31.36 56.58
C ALA A 15 -50.13 30.21 55.87
N ALA A 16 -50.45 28.95 56.14
CA ALA A 16 -49.84 27.79 55.49
C ALA A 16 -50.30 27.63 54.03
N LEU A 17 -51.53 27.95 53.73
CA LEU A 17 -52.08 27.84 52.37
C LEU A 17 -51.49 28.89 51.39
N ARG A 18 -51.16 30.07 51.90
CA ARG A 18 -50.50 31.13 51.08
C ARG A 18 -49.04 30.81 50.81
N ARG A 19 -48.35 30.15 51.69
CA ARG A 19 -46.96 29.71 51.48
C ARG A 19 -46.84 28.54 50.53
N LEU A 20 -47.79 27.63 50.52
CA LEU A 20 -47.86 26.53 49.57
C LEU A 20 -48.17 27.03 48.14
N ALA A 21 -49.05 28.01 48.00
CA ALA A 21 -49.35 28.59 46.71
C ALA A 21 -48.15 29.40 46.13
N ALA A 22 -47.36 30.08 46.97
CA ALA A 22 -46.18 30.79 46.54
C ALA A 22 -45.04 29.88 46.10
N VAL A 23 -44.85 28.72 46.77
CA VAL A 23 -43.84 27.74 46.38
C VAL A 23 -44.27 27.00 45.11
N ALA A 24 -45.55 26.72 44.90
CA ALA A 24 -46.05 26.13 43.67
C ALA A 24 -45.91 27.08 42.48
N ALA A 25 -46.10 28.38 42.66
CA ALA A 25 -45.94 29.39 41.63
C ALA A 25 -44.46 29.58 41.24
N LEU A 26 -43.53 29.49 42.20
CA LEU A 26 -42.07 29.56 41.96
C LEU A 26 -41.55 28.32 41.22
N LEU A 27 -42.09 27.15 41.54
CA LEU A 27 -41.75 25.90 40.84
C LEU A 27 -42.30 25.88 39.40
N LEU A 28 -43.50 26.41 39.16
CA LEU A 28 -44.04 26.51 37.83
C LEU A 28 -43.27 27.55 36.99
N LEU A 29 -42.76 28.63 37.58
CA LEU A 29 -41.95 29.61 36.88
C LEU A 29 -40.58 29.09 36.49
N SER A 30 -40.00 28.19 37.31
CA SER A 30 -38.71 27.53 37.01
C SER A 30 -38.86 26.47 35.91
N LEU A 31 -40.01 25.81 35.81
CA LEU A 31 -40.26 24.81 34.74
C LEU A 31 -40.40 25.46 33.36
N THR A 32 -40.92 26.68 33.28
CA THR A 32 -41.07 27.38 32.01
C THR A 32 -39.72 27.95 31.50
N PHE A 33 -38.74 28.17 32.42
CA PHE A 33 -37.42 28.65 32.02
C PHE A 33 -36.53 27.52 31.47
N VAL A 34 -36.73 26.27 31.93
CA VAL A 34 -35.99 25.10 31.42
C VAL A 34 -36.46 24.73 30.00
N ALA A 35 -37.74 24.95 29.68
CA ALA A 35 -38.27 24.61 28.35
C ALA A 35 -37.80 25.58 27.23
N ARG A 36 -37.28 26.74 27.58
CA ARG A 36 -36.84 27.75 26.61
C ARG A 36 -35.32 27.75 26.36
N ALA A 37 -34.59 26.93 27.12
CA ALA A 37 -33.12 26.73 26.97
C ALA A 37 -32.77 25.68 25.90
N GLN A 38 -33.74 25.05 25.25
CA GLN A 38 -33.51 24.03 24.23
C GLN A 38 -33.38 24.56 22.79
N ASP A 39 -33.61 25.90 22.60
CA ASP A 39 -33.41 26.55 21.29
C ASP A 39 -32.03 27.20 21.13
N PHE A 40 -31.11 26.99 22.07
CA PHE A 40 -29.72 27.24 21.77
C PHE A 40 -29.24 26.04 20.92
N ALA A 41 -29.21 26.27 19.61
CA ALA A 41 -28.55 25.33 18.70
C ALA A 41 -27.21 24.89 19.31
N ALA A 42 -27.07 23.59 19.55
CA ALA A 42 -25.81 23.03 19.97
C ALA A 42 -24.74 23.60 19.04
N PRO A 43 -23.56 24.03 19.56
CA PRO A 43 -22.47 24.45 18.71
C PRO A 43 -22.31 23.37 17.63
N GLN A 44 -22.56 23.73 16.39
CA GLN A 44 -22.30 22.79 15.29
C GLN A 44 -20.84 22.41 15.44
N ALA A 45 -20.60 21.12 15.65
CA ALA A 45 -19.24 20.60 15.65
C ALA A 45 -18.56 21.17 14.40
N PRO A 46 -17.34 21.67 14.49
CA PRO A 46 -16.62 22.18 13.34
C PRO A 46 -16.76 21.13 12.22
N PRO A 47 -17.00 21.54 10.96
CA PRO A 47 -17.17 20.60 9.87
C PRO A 47 -16.01 19.62 9.96
N GLN A 48 -16.34 18.36 10.18
CA GLN A 48 -15.31 17.30 10.17
C GLN A 48 -14.65 17.41 8.81
N PRO A 49 -13.31 17.47 8.75
CA PRO A 49 -12.62 17.41 7.48
C PRO A 49 -13.21 16.19 6.75
N PRO A 50 -13.51 16.31 5.45
CA PRO A 50 -14.07 15.20 4.69
C PRO A 50 -13.22 13.97 5.01
N ALA A 51 -13.88 12.88 5.40
CA ALA A 51 -13.18 11.62 5.59
C ALA A 51 -12.30 11.42 4.34
N PRO A 52 -11.02 11.06 4.49
CA PRO A 52 -10.17 10.83 3.35
C PRO A 52 -10.95 9.89 2.43
N ILE A 53 -11.27 10.38 1.23
CA ILE A 53 -11.84 9.55 0.19
C ILE A 53 -10.82 8.42 0.12
N LYS A 54 -11.22 7.20 0.52
CA LYS A 54 -10.45 6.01 0.19
C LYS A 54 -10.39 6.02 -1.32
N GLY A 55 -9.34 6.62 -1.86
CA GLY A 55 -8.97 6.45 -3.25
C GLY A 55 -8.93 4.94 -3.41
N GLU A 56 -9.53 4.44 -4.45
CA GLU A 56 -9.47 3.03 -4.81
C GLU A 56 -8.01 2.62 -4.68
N GLU A 57 -7.70 1.86 -3.62
CA GLU A 57 -6.35 1.38 -3.36
C GLU A 57 -6.03 0.43 -4.50
N ASP A 58 -5.34 0.95 -5.52
CA ASP A 58 -4.82 0.15 -6.61
C ASP A 58 -3.55 -0.55 -6.07
N PRO A 59 -3.62 -1.84 -5.72
CA PRO A 59 -2.50 -2.52 -5.08
C PRO A 59 -1.31 -2.66 -6.02
N GLY A 60 -1.50 -2.42 -7.34
CA GLY A 60 -0.48 -2.69 -8.33
C GLY A 60 -0.17 -4.18 -8.47
N TYR A 61 0.59 -4.53 -9.48
CA TYR A 61 1.12 -5.88 -9.68
C TYR A 61 2.29 -5.87 -10.66
N PHE A 62 3.14 -6.89 -10.59
CA PHE A 62 4.11 -7.23 -11.60
C PHE A 62 3.79 -8.64 -12.10
N GLU A 63 3.90 -8.87 -13.40
CA GLU A 63 3.59 -10.18 -13.99
C GLU A 63 4.52 -10.46 -15.17
N VAL A 64 5.20 -11.59 -15.14
CA VAL A 64 5.93 -12.09 -16.31
C VAL A 64 4.92 -12.76 -17.24
N ARG A 65 4.64 -12.13 -18.37
CA ARG A 65 3.67 -12.61 -19.37
C ARG A 65 4.26 -13.69 -20.26
N GLU A 66 5.50 -13.52 -20.66
CA GLU A 66 6.22 -14.42 -21.53
C GLU A 66 7.72 -14.37 -21.24
N ALA A 67 8.38 -15.51 -21.33
CA ALA A 67 9.84 -15.59 -21.34
C ALA A 67 10.27 -16.78 -22.20
N ARG A 68 11.28 -16.55 -23.03
CA ARG A 68 11.85 -17.58 -23.91
C ARG A 68 13.34 -17.38 -24.04
N THR A 69 14.04 -18.48 -24.32
CA THR A 69 15.48 -18.43 -24.58
C THR A 69 15.77 -18.88 -25.99
N GLN A 70 16.79 -18.26 -26.56
CA GLN A 70 17.33 -18.62 -27.90
C GLN A 70 18.82 -18.82 -27.80
N LEU A 71 19.33 -19.89 -28.39
CA LEU A 71 20.76 -20.14 -28.55
C LEU A 71 21.26 -19.45 -29.82
N LYS A 72 22.21 -18.54 -29.68
CA LYS A 72 22.85 -17.85 -30.79
C LYS A 72 24.33 -17.70 -30.50
N ASP A 73 25.15 -18.06 -31.48
CA ASP A 73 26.61 -17.96 -31.41
C ASP A 73 27.23 -18.56 -30.11
N GLY A 74 26.65 -19.66 -29.60
CA GLY A 74 27.11 -20.34 -28.39
C GLY A 74 26.65 -19.71 -27.08
N VAL A 75 25.82 -18.65 -27.11
CA VAL A 75 25.25 -18.01 -25.91
C VAL A 75 23.74 -18.12 -25.91
N TYR A 76 23.16 -18.44 -24.75
CA TYR A 76 21.73 -18.36 -24.53
C TYR A 76 21.31 -16.93 -24.22
N PHE A 77 20.37 -16.41 -25.00
CA PHE A 77 19.78 -15.09 -24.82
C PHE A 77 18.34 -15.21 -24.35
N LEU A 78 17.93 -14.30 -23.46
CA LEU A 78 16.57 -14.18 -22.97
C LEU A 78 15.83 -13.06 -23.69
N ASP A 79 14.64 -13.38 -24.19
CA ASP A 79 13.60 -12.41 -24.51
C ASP A 79 12.44 -12.61 -23.55
N ALA A 80 11.91 -11.53 -22.97
CA ALA A 80 10.78 -11.62 -22.05
C ALA A 80 9.88 -10.38 -22.11
N LEU A 81 8.61 -10.59 -21.76
CA LEU A 81 7.62 -9.55 -21.59
C LEU A 81 7.13 -9.55 -20.14
N ILE A 82 7.30 -8.43 -19.46
CA ILE A 82 6.86 -8.22 -18.09
C ILE A 82 5.87 -7.06 -18.05
N GLU A 83 4.72 -7.27 -17.45
CA GLU A 83 3.75 -6.20 -17.21
C GLU A 83 3.98 -5.61 -15.83
N TYR A 84 4.13 -4.28 -15.79
CA TYR A 84 4.34 -3.52 -14.57
C TYR A 84 3.17 -2.58 -14.30
N ARG A 85 2.55 -2.73 -13.14
CA ARG A 85 1.57 -1.79 -12.61
C ARG A 85 1.96 -1.39 -11.19
N LEU A 86 2.35 -0.15 -11.02
CA LEU A 86 2.69 0.38 -9.71
C LEU A 86 1.43 0.57 -8.86
N SER A 87 1.52 0.30 -7.56
CA SER A 87 0.48 0.68 -6.60
C SER A 87 0.29 2.20 -6.56
N SER A 88 -0.84 2.66 -6.02
CA SER A 88 -1.11 4.09 -5.82
C SER A 88 -0.01 4.75 -4.98
N GLU A 89 0.48 4.07 -3.96
CA GLU A 89 1.54 4.54 -3.06
C GLU A 89 2.89 4.64 -3.77
N ALA A 90 3.29 3.59 -4.49
CA ALA A 90 4.54 3.59 -5.25
C ALA A 90 4.56 4.68 -6.32
N ARG A 91 3.42 4.89 -6.99
CA ARG A 91 3.25 5.96 -7.98
C ARG A 91 3.35 7.34 -7.36
N SER A 92 2.68 7.56 -6.23
CA SER A 92 2.72 8.84 -5.51
C SER A 92 4.13 9.14 -4.98
N ALA A 93 4.84 8.14 -4.48
CA ALA A 93 6.22 8.28 -4.04
C ALA A 93 7.15 8.63 -5.20
N LEU A 94 7.02 7.96 -6.34
CA LEU A 94 7.78 8.27 -7.56
C LEU A 94 7.54 9.71 -8.01
N GLN A 95 6.29 10.17 -8.05
CA GLN A 95 5.93 11.55 -8.41
C GLN A 95 6.46 12.58 -7.41
N SER A 96 6.66 12.18 -6.16
CA SER A 96 7.32 12.99 -5.12
C SER A 96 8.85 12.99 -5.24
N GLY A 97 9.41 12.38 -6.28
CA GLY A 97 10.85 12.34 -6.54
C GLY A 97 11.59 11.19 -5.84
N LEU A 98 10.88 10.21 -5.29
CA LEU A 98 11.50 9.02 -4.72
C LEU A 98 11.87 8.04 -5.83
N PRO A 99 13.15 7.65 -5.99
CA PRO A 99 13.53 6.64 -6.95
C PRO A 99 13.02 5.25 -6.53
N LEU A 100 12.51 4.50 -7.50
CA LEU A 100 12.08 3.12 -7.32
C LEU A 100 13.08 2.19 -8.01
N THR A 101 13.59 1.19 -7.28
CA THR A 101 14.47 0.16 -7.86
C THR A 101 13.66 -1.09 -8.16
N ILE A 102 13.68 -1.53 -9.41
CA ILE A 102 13.07 -2.78 -9.86
C ILE A 102 14.18 -3.77 -10.14
N ARG A 103 14.07 -4.97 -9.60
CA ARG A 103 15.03 -6.06 -9.79
C ARG A 103 14.37 -7.20 -10.55
N VAL A 104 14.99 -7.58 -11.65
CA VAL A 104 14.66 -8.77 -12.43
C VAL A 104 15.65 -9.87 -12.02
N GLU A 105 15.14 -10.99 -11.59
CA GLU A 105 15.91 -12.18 -11.16
C GLU A 105 15.67 -13.30 -12.17
N VAL A 106 16.73 -13.91 -12.65
CA VAL A 106 16.68 -15.08 -13.55
C VAL A 106 17.62 -16.13 -12.98
N ASP A 107 17.07 -17.30 -12.64
CA ASP A 107 17.83 -18.42 -12.12
C ASP A 107 17.83 -19.56 -13.13
N LEU A 108 19.01 -20.12 -13.36
CA LEU A 108 19.19 -21.38 -14.07
C LEU A 108 19.24 -22.51 -13.05
N LEU A 109 18.34 -23.48 -13.21
CA LEU A 109 18.22 -24.61 -12.29
C LEU A 109 18.43 -25.91 -13.07
N ARG A 110 19.24 -26.80 -12.47
CA ARG A 110 19.46 -28.14 -12.98
C ARG A 110 18.51 -29.12 -12.31
N HIS A 111 17.75 -29.88 -13.11
CA HIS A 111 16.87 -30.90 -12.58
C HIS A 111 17.68 -32.05 -11.97
N ARG A 112 17.44 -32.37 -10.69
CA ARG A 112 18.06 -33.48 -9.96
C ARG A 112 17.02 -34.51 -9.55
N ARG A 113 17.16 -35.72 -10.03
CA ARG A 113 16.17 -36.80 -9.87
C ARG A 113 15.89 -37.22 -8.42
N PHE A 114 16.79 -36.94 -7.47
CA PHE A 114 16.73 -37.46 -6.09
C PHE A 114 17.00 -36.39 -5.01
N TRP A 115 17.24 -35.13 -5.38
CA TRP A 115 17.59 -34.04 -4.48
C TRP A 115 16.84 -32.78 -4.92
N PHE A 116 16.84 -31.73 -4.07
CA PHE A 116 16.36 -30.44 -4.49
C PHE A 116 17.15 -29.96 -5.72
N ASP A 117 16.46 -29.27 -6.63
CA ASP A 117 17.08 -28.71 -7.82
C ASP A 117 18.25 -27.81 -7.42
N GLY A 118 19.38 -27.98 -8.11
CA GLY A 118 20.56 -27.16 -7.88
C GLY A 118 20.42 -25.84 -8.62
N GLU A 119 20.66 -24.74 -7.95
CA GLU A 119 20.80 -23.44 -8.56
C GLU A 119 22.24 -23.33 -9.12
N ASP A 120 22.37 -23.38 -10.45
CA ASP A 120 23.67 -23.38 -11.10
C ASP A 120 24.13 -21.99 -11.52
N ALA A 121 23.21 -21.06 -11.78
CA ALA A 121 23.54 -19.66 -12.06
C ALA A 121 22.37 -18.73 -11.71
N VAL A 122 22.70 -17.51 -11.27
CA VAL A 122 21.75 -16.44 -10.97
C VAL A 122 22.17 -15.17 -11.71
N LEU A 123 21.23 -14.55 -12.40
CA LEU A 123 21.40 -13.25 -13.01
C LEU A 123 20.45 -12.24 -12.37
N HIS A 124 21.00 -11.14 -11.89
CA HIS A 124 20.22 -10.02 -11.38
C HIS A 124 20.41 -8.78 -12.25
N GLN A 125 19.33 -8.29 -12.84
CA GLN A 125 19.28 -7.00 -13.50
C GLN A 125 18.53 -6.01 -12.61
N ARG A 126 19.09 -4.81 -12.42
CA ARG A 126 18.49 -3.78 -11.59
C ARG A 126 18.28 -2.53 -12.40
N TYR A 127 17.08 -1.98 -12.30
CA TYR A 127 16.69 -0.76 -12.98
C TYR A 127 16.18 0.24 -11.94
N GLN A 128 16.62 1.49 -12.07
CA GLN A 128 16.15 2.59 -11.25
C GLN A 128 15.22 3.45 -12.08
N LEU A 129 13.98 3.60 -11.60
CA LEU A 129 12.96 4.47 -12.19
C LEU A 129 12.88 5.75 -11.34
N GLU A 130 13.02 6.90 -11.99
CA GLU A 130 12.97 8.22 -11.37
C GLU A 130 12.01 9.16 -12.09
N TYR A 131 11.45 10.12 -11.35
CA TYR A 131 10.69 11.22 -11.93
C TYR A 131 11.38 12.55 -11.64
N HIS A 132 11.63 13.33 -12.69
CA HIS A 132 12.26 14.63 -12.61
C HIS A 132 11.20 15.72 -12.77
N ALA A 133 10.77 16.33 -11.66
CA ALA A 133 9.69 17.32 -11.64
C ALA A 133 9.95 18.57 -12.50
N LEU A 134 11.21 19.01 -12.60
CA LEU A 134 11.55 20.20 -13.43
C LEU A 134 11.37 19.98 -14.93
N SER A 135 11.62 18.77 -15.40
CA SER A 135 11.49 18.42 -16.83
C SER A 135 10.22 17.61 -17.12
N GLU A 136 9.48 17.24 -16.09
CA GLU A 136 8.28 16.37 -16.15
C GLU A 136 8.53 15.05 -16.88
N ARG A 137 9.75 14.49 -16.71
CA ARG A 137 10.17 13.28 -17.40
C ARG A 137 10.44 12.14 -16.42
N PHE A 138 10.18 10.95 -16.90
CA PHE A 138 10.57 9.70 -16.23
C PHE A 138 11.87 9.19 -16.83
N THR A 139 12.76 8.70 -15.98
CA THR A 139 14.05 8.17 -16.40
C THR A 139 14.20 6.75 -15.89
N VAL A 140 14.61 5.84 -16.75
CA VAL A 140 14.98 4.48 -16.37
C VAL A 140 16.48 4.33 -16.56
N GLN A 141 17.19 3.95 -15.49
CA GLN A 141 18.61 3.66 -15.53
C GLN A 141 18.84 2.18 -15.25
N ASN A 142 19.58 1.51 -16.11
CA ASN A 142 20.10 0.18 -15.83
C ASN A 142 21.31 0.30 -14.90
N LEU A 143 21.17 -0.18 -13.65
CA LEU A 143 22.23 -0.07 -12.64
C LEU A 143 23.38 -1.04 -12.87
N ASN A 144 23.24 -2.00 -13.79
CA ASN A 144 24.31 -2.94 -14.14
C ASN A 144 25.21 -2.39 -15.24
N SER A 145 24.63 -1.75 -16.29
CA SER A 145 25.38 -1.17 -17.41
C SER A 145 25.65 0.34 -17.25
N GLY A 146 24.80 1.03 -16.48
CA GLY A 146 24.81 2.49 -16.37
C GLY A 146 24.00 3.21 -17.44
N ASP A 147 23.45 2.49 -18.42
CA ASP A 147 22.63 3.07 -19.49
C ASP A 147 21.36 3.72 -18.93
N GLN A 148 20.99 4.85 -19.53
CA GLN A 148 19.85 5.64 -19.08
C GLN A 148 18.98 6.05 -20.27
N THR A 149 17.66 5.91 -20.11
CA THR A 149 16.66 6.31 -21.10
C THR A 149 15.58 7.16 -20.45
N SER A 150 15.08 8.18 -21.17
CA SER A 150 14.11 9.14 -20.66
C SER A 150 12.79 9.11 -21.43
N PHE A 151 11.67 9.14 -20.70
CA PHE A 151 10.31 9.00 -21.22
C PHE A 151 9.44 10.19 -20.81
N SER A 152 8.45 10.52 -21.65
CA SER A 152 7.48 11.57 -21.37
C SER A 152 6.31 11.09 -20.47
N SER A 153 6.16 9.78 -20.27
CA SER A 153 5.09 9.21 -19.46
C SER A 153 5.58 8.04 -18.64
N LEU A 154 4.95 7.81 -17.50
CA LEU A 154 5.20 6.64 -16.66
C LEU A 154 4.87 5.34 -17.40
N HIS A 155 3.77 5.32 -18.16
CA HIS A 155 3.38 4.17 -18.96
C HIS A 155 4.48 3.77 -19.94
N GLY A 156 5.00 4.75 -20.71
CA GLY A 156 6.09 4.48 -21.64
C GLY A 156 7.38 3.99 -20.97
N ALA A 157 7.70 4.49 -19.77
CA ALA A 157 8.83 4.01 -18.99
C ALA A 157 8.65 2.57 -18.51
N LEU A 158 7.47 2.22 -18.02
CA LEU A 158 7.13 0.87 -17.54
C LEU A 158 7.01 -0.13 -18.70
N ASP A 159 6.46 0.29 -19.83
CA ASP A 159 6.37 -0.50 -21.04
C ASP A 159 7.77 -0.87 -21.58
N TRP A 160 8.65 0.13 -21.70
CA TRP A 160 10.03 -0.11 -22.09
C TRP A 160 10.78 -1.03 -21.12
N LEU A 161 10.59 -0.83 -19.81
CA LEU A 161 11.19 -1.67 -18.77
C LEU A 161 10.67 -3.12 -18.83
N GLY A 162 9.43 -3.30 -19.29
CA GLY A 162 8.80 -4.61 -19.46
C GLY A 162 9.31 -5.42 -20.63
N HIS A 163 9.94 -4.79 -21.60
CA HIS A 163 10.52 -5.48 -22.75
C HIS A 163 11.99 -5.82 -22.49
N VAL A 164 12.27 -7.10 -22.29
CA VAL A 164 13.62 -7.63 -22.16
C VAL A 164 14.00 -8.27 -23.49
N ASP A 165 14.90 -7.63 -24.21
CA ASP A 165 15.31 -8.08 -25.53
C ASP A 165 16.79 -8.51 -25.52
N HIS A 166 17.05 -9.72 -26.00
CA HIS A 166 18.42 -10.26 -26.21
C HIS A 166 19.34 -10.12 -25.00
N LEU A 167 18.82 -10.36 -23.79
CA LEU A 167 19.64 -10.37 -22.58
C LEU A 167 20.53 -11.63 -22.55
N PRO A 168 21.87 -11.51 -22.59
CA PRO A 168 22.75 -12.68 -22.51
C PRO A 168 22.65 -13.32 -21.11
N LEU A 169 22.39 -14.62 -21.07
CA LEU A 169 22.21 -15.38 -19.83
C LEU A 169 23.45 -16.17 -19.46
N ILE A 170 23.86 -17.10 -20.35
CA ILE A 170 24.92 -18.06 -20.09
C ILE A 170 25.53 -18.61 -21.38
N ASP A 171 26.82 -18.88 -21.36
CA ASP A 171 27.52 -19.60 -22.44
C ASP A 171 27.05 -21.07 -22.47
N ALA A 172 26.71 -21.58 -23.67
CA ALA A 172 26.29 -22.95 -23.87
C ALA A 172 27.36 -23.96 -23.46
N ALA A 173 28.65 -23.60 -23.51
CA ALA A 173 29.73 -24.43 -23.06
C ALA A 173 29.71 -24.73 -21.56
N LEU A 174 29.00 -23.93 -20.78
CA LEU A 174 28.79 -24.15 -19.32
C LEU A 174 27.62 -25.07 -19.01
N ILE A 175 26.84 -25.46 -20.02
CA ILE A 175 25.72 -26.40 -19.87
C ILE A 175 26.22 -27.81 -20.02
N GLU A 176 26.11 -28.63 -18.95
CA GLU A 176 26.57 -30.02 -18.96
C GLU A 176 25.64 -30.89 -19.83
N PRO A 177 26.15 -31.62 -20.83
CA PRO A 177 25.34 -32.51 -21.65
C PRO A 177 24.64 -33.61 -20.82
N GLY A 178 23.44 -33.98 -21.22
CA GLY A 178 22.70 -35.06 -20.56
C GLY A 178 21.96 -34.68 -19.28
N HIS A 179 21.97 -33.40 -18.92
CA HIS A 179 21.18 -32.86 -17.84
C HIS A 179 20.04 -32.01 -18.39
N GLU A 180 18.90 -32.06 -17.69
CA GLU A 180 17.76 -31.18 -17.99
C GLU A 180 17.88 -29.90 -17.18
N TYR A 181 17.78 -28.76 -17.86
CA TYR A 181 17.81 -27.45 -17.26
C TYR A 181 16.50 -26.74 -17.48
N TYR A 182 16.10 -25.94 -16.49
CA TYR A 182 15.01 -24.99 -16.62
C TYR A 182 15.41 -23.66 -16.04
N LEU A 183 14.74 -22.63 -16.53
CA LEU A 183 14.92 -21.28 -16.03
C LEU A 183 13.67 -20.87 -15.26
N ARG A 184 13.87 -19.98 -14.31
CA ARG A 184 12.78 -19.26 -13.68
C ARG A 184 13.14 -17.79 -13.60
N MET A 185 12.14 -16.95 -13.75
CA MET A 185 12.27 -15.50 -13.75
C MET A 185 11.20 -14.89 -12.88
N ARG A 186 11.53 -13.82 -12.18
CA ARG A 186 10.57 -12.92 -11.54
C ARG A 186 11.08 -11.50 -11.55
N SER A 187 10.18 -10.56 -11.35
CA SER A 187 10.51 -9.15 -11.14
C SER A 187 9.93 -8.66 -9.82
N VAL A 188 10.68 -7.88 -9.06
CA VAL A 188 10.29 -7.38 -7.74
C VAL A 188 10.67 -5.90 -7.59
N LEU A 189 9.85 -5.14 -6.85
CA LEU A 189 10.23 -3.83 -6.36
C LEU A 189 11.20 -4.02 -5.18
N ASP A 190 12.41 -3.51 -5.31
CA ASP A 190 13.46 -3.66 -4.29
C ASP A 190 13.24 -2.65 -3.15
N ALA A 191 12.40 -3.03 -2.18
CA ALA A 191 12.09 -2.20 -1.02
C ALA A 191 13.32 -1.91 -0.13
N GLU A 192 14.40 -2.70 -0.22
CA GLU A 192 15.64 -2.47 0.55
C GLU A 192 16.36 -1.20 0.09
N LYS A 193 16.14 -0.78 -1.14
CA LYS A 193 16.71 0.45 -1.71
C LYS A 193 15.93 1.72 -1.35
N LEU A 194 14.78 1.59 -0.70
CA LEU A 194 14.02 2.74 -0.22
C LEU A 194 14.75 3.45 0.93
N PRO A 195 14.63 4.78 1.07
CA PRO A 195 15.14 5.53 2.21
C PRO A 195 14.64 4.97 3.54
N GLY A 196 15.46 5.00 4.58
CA GLY A 196 15.26 4.32 5.86
C GLY A 196 13.85 4.36 6.47
N PRO A 197 13.18 5.53 6.58
CA PRO A 197 11.82 5.60 7.12
C PRO A 197 10.79 4.84 6.27
N LEU A 198 10.89 4.94 4.93
CA LEU A 198 9.98 4.27 4.00
C LEU A 198 10.23 2.76 3.94
N ARG A 199 11.47 2.31 4.10
CA ARG A 199 11.81 0.89 4.17
C ARG A 199 11.10 0.18 5.33
N LEU A 200 10.98 0.81 6.49
CA LEU A 200 10.24 0.26 7.62
C LEU A 200 8.74 0.14 7.31
N ILE A 201 8.17 1.14 6.65
CA ILE A 201 6.75 1.13 6.25
C ILE A 201 6.53 0.09 5.15
N ALA A 202 7.41 0.01 4.17
CA ALA A 202 7.35 -0.94 3.07
C ALA A 202 7.33 -2.40 3.54
N PHE A 203 8.05 -2.72 4.60
CA PHE A 203 8.09 -4.07 5.18
C PHE A 203 6.72 -4.52 5.72
N TRP A 204 5.88 -3.59 6.20
CA TRP A 204 4.58 -3.90 6.81
C TRP A 204 3.38 -3.69 5.88
N ARG A 205 3.54 -2.98 4.76
CA ARG A 205 2.45 -2.64 3.84
C ARG A 205 2.57 -3.40 2.53
N ARG A 206 1.49 -4.07 2.14
CA ARG A 206 1.40 -4.82 0.88
C ARG A 206 1.60 -3.96 -0.36
N ASP A 207 1.26 -2.69 -0.29
CA ASP A 207 1.37 -1.72 -1.40
C ASP A 207 2.80 -1.52 -1.90
N TRP A 208 3.80 -1.92 -1.09
CA TRP A 208 5.22 -1.88 -1.43
C TRP A 208 5.81 -3.26 -1.73
N SER A 209 5.04 -4.32 -1.50
CA SER A 209 5.46 -5.69 -1.80
C SER A 209 5.07 -6.07 -3.22
N LEU A 210 5.46 -5.22 -4.19
CA LEU A 210 5.19 -5.48 -5.59
C LEU A 210 6.19 -6.49 -6.14
N GLY A 211 5.68 -7.56 -6.70
CA GLY A 211 6.49 -8.60 -7.33
C GLY A 211 5.64 -9.56 -8.12
N SER A 212 6.23 -10.19 -9.11
CA SER A 212 5.61 -11.27 -9.86
C SER A 212 5.85 -12.60 -9.14
N ASP A 213 5.00 -13.57 -9.44
CA ASP A 213 5.31 -14.97 -9.22
C ASP A 213 6.49 -15.40 -10.09
N TRP A 214 7.06 -16.57 -9.76
CA TRP A 214 8.09 -17.19 -10.59
C TRP A 214 7.47 -17.75 -11.88
N TYR A 215 7.88 -17.19 -13.03
CA TYR A 215 7.61 -17.75 -14.35
C TYR A 215 8.69 -18.76 -14.68
N ARG A 216 8.31 -19.98 -15.11
CA ARG A 216 9.26 -21.09 -15.37
C ARG A 216 9.14 -21.58 -16.79
N TRP A 217 10.27 -21.89 -17.42
CA TRP A 217 10.33 -22.53 -18.73
C TRP A 217 11.54 -23.44 -18.85
N GLN A 218 11.49 -24.37 -19.75
CA GLN A 218 12.59 -25.31 -20.00
C GLN A 218 13.65 -24.64 -20.87
N LEU A 219 14.93 -24.82 -20.53
CA LEU A 219 16.01 -24.46 -21.42
C LEU A 219 16.00 -25.45 -22.59
N GLN A 220 15.65 -24.97 -23.78
CA GLN A 220 15.67 -25.79 -24.98
C GLN A 220 17.13 -25.96 -25.40
N GLY A 221 17.63 -27.20 -25.32
CA GLY A 221 18.92 -27.58 -25.87
C GLY A 221 18.90 -27.42 -27.39
N GLY A 222 19.93 -26.82 -27.96
CA GLY A 222 20.12 -26.79 -29.41
C GLY A 222 20.44 -28.19 -29.95
#